data_cbd2bc58061c7654fe3686e542927366
#
_entry.id   cbd2bc58061c7654fe3686e542927366
#
_cell.length_a   1.000
_cell.length_b   1.000
_cell.length_c   1.000
_cell.angle_alpha   90.00
_cell.angle_beta   90.00
_cell.angle_gamma   90.00
#
_symmetry.space_group_name_H-M   'P 1'
#
loop_
_entity.id
_entity.type
_entity.pdbx_description
1 polymer ?
#
loop_
_entity_poly.entity_id
_entity_poly.type
_entity_poly.pdbx_seq_one_letter_code
_entity_poly.pdbx_strand_id
1 'polypeptide(L)'
;MNEAPLARVLRGLHRAEDVLLAIALGALLLLALAQIVLRSLFDTGLPWGETVSRAGVLWLAMLGALGAARQQRHVAIDALPRFLPPGPARLLHVLGQLGAAVVCGWAAWMGLGLVLDERAFPLPFVPGVPSWVPMLVLPAGFGLLALRFTVAAFAARKPPEGAP
;
A
#
# COMPACT_ATOMS: atom_id res chain seq x y z
N MET A 1 -15.89 28.41 9.55
CA MET A 1 -15.37 27.16 10.16
C MET A 1 -14.04 26.86 9.50
N ASN A 2 -12.94 27.25 10.16
CA ASN A 2 -11.57 27.05 9.63
C ASN A 2 -11.17 25.59 9.85
N GLU A 3 -11.35 24.75 8.84
CA GLU A 3 -10.74 23.44 8.88
C GLU A 3 -9.21 23.61 8.91
N ALA A 4 -8.57 22.98 9.91
CA ALA A 4 -7.13 23.06 10.07
C ALA A 4 -6.42 22.71 8.75
N PRO A 5 -5.37 23.44 8.35
CA PRO A 5 -4.67 23.22 7.08
C PRO A 5 -4.22 21.77 6.90
N LEU A 6 -3.94 21.07 8.00
CA LEU A 6 -3.61 19.66 8.04
C LEU A 6 -4.74 18.76 7.48
N ALA A 7 -6.00 19.05 7.80
CA ALA A 7 -7.13 18.24 7.30
C ALA A 7 -7.34 18.40 5.78
N ARG A 8 -7.01 19.56 5.22
CA ARG A 8 -7.02 19.79 3.77
C ARG A 8 -5.92 19.00 3.06
N VAL A 9 -4.73 19.02 3.61
CA VAL A 9 -3.57 18.27 3.07
C VAL A 9 -3.84 16.77 3.10
N LEU A 10 -4.36 16.24 4.20
CA LEU A 10 -4.71 14.83 4.32
C LEU A 10 -5.79 14.41 3.34
N ARG A 11 -6.83 15.20 3.12
CA ARG A 11 -7.87 14.93 2.12
C ARG A 11 -7.33 14.98 0.69
N GLY A 12 -6.43 15.91 0.42
CA GLY A 12 -5.75 15.99 -0.88
C GLY A 12 -4.92 14.74 -1.15
N LEU A 13 -4.16 14.28 -0.16
CA LEU A 13 -3.36 13.06 -0.25
C LEU A 13 -4.24 11.82 -0.48
N HIS A 14 -5.35 11.72 0.24
CA HIS A 14 -6.29 10.61 0.07
C HIS A 14 -6.93 10.59 -1.33
N ARG A 15 -7.31 11.75 -1.87
CA ARG A 15 -7.81 11.85 -3.24
C ARG A 15 -6.74 11.45 -4.27
N ALA A 16 -5.50 11.88 -4.06
CA ALA A 16 -4.41 11.52 -4.95
C ALA A 16 -4.16 10.00 -4.97
N GLU A 17 -4.20 9.34 -3.81
CA GLU A 17 -4.10 7.87 -3.71
C GLU A 17 -5.24 7.18 -4.46
N ASP A 18 -6.50 7.63 -4.30
CA ASP A 18 -7.67 7.05 -4.96
C ASP A 18 -7.62 7.25 -6.48
N VAL A 19 -7.20 8.42 -6.95
CA VAL A 19 -7.02 8.72 -8.38
C VAL A 19 -5.88 7.88 -8.97
N LEU A 20 -4.76 7.74 -8.27
CA LEU A 20 -3.66 6.88 -8.69
C LEU A 20 -4.09 5.42 -8.83
N LEU A 21 -4.86 4.91 -7.86
CA LEU A 21 -5.44 3.57 -7.93
C LEU A 21 -6.33 3.40 -9.15
N ALA A 22 -7.24 4.34 -9.40
CA ALA A 22 -8.15 4.28 -10.55
C ALA A 22 -7.40 4.34 -11.88
N ILE A 23 -6.39 5.21 -12.00
CA ILE A 23 -5.54 5.32 -13.20
C ILE A 23 -4.72 4.04 -13.39
N ALA A 24 -4.10 3.52 -12.33
CA ALA A 24 -3.29 2.30 -12.42
C ALA A 24 -4.15 1.09 -12.84
N LEU A 25 -5.34 0.94 -12.26
CA LEU A 25 -6.27 -0.11 -12.64
C LEU A 25 -6.73 0.03 -14.10
N GLY A 26 -7.12 1.24 -14.51
CA GLY A 26 -7.54 1.53 -15.88
C GLY A 26 -6.42 1.26 -16.88
N ALA A 27 -5.19 1.67 -16.59
CA ALA A 27 -4.03 1.43 -17.43
C ALA A 27 -3.73 -0.08 -17.58
N LEU A 28 -3.81 -0.85 -16.48
CA LEU A 28 -3.62 -2.30 -16.52
C LEU A 28 -4.72 -3.01 -17.33
N LEU A 29 -5.97 -2.60 -17.18
CA LEU A 29 -7.07 -3.15 -17.97
C LEU A 29 -6.90 -2.85 -19.46
N LEU A 30 -6.52 -1.61 -19.80
CA LEU A 30 -6.25 -1.23 -21.19
C LEU A 30 -5.06 -2.00 -21.77
N LEU A 31 -3.99 -2.17 -21.00
CA LEU A 31 -2.83 -2.95 -21.40
C LEU A 31 -3.19 -4.42 -21.63
N ALA A 32 -3.95 -5.02 -20.73
CA ALA A 32 -4.42 -6.40 -20.86
C ALA A 32 -5.31 -6.56 -22.10
N LEU A 33 -6.25 -5.64 -22.33
CA LEU A 33 -7.12 -5.65 -23.50
C LEU A 33 -6.30 -5.50 -24.79
N ALA A 34 -5.35 -4.57 -24.82
CA ALA A 34 -4.46 -4.37 -25.96
C ALA A 34 -3.66 -5.65 -26.27
N GLN A 35 -3.12 -6.33 -25.25
CA GLN A 35 -2.40 -7.59 -25.44
C GLN A 35 -3.29 -8.69 -26.04
N ILE A 36 -4.55 -8.82 -25.55
CA ILE A 36 -5.50 -9.78 -26.06
C ILE A 36 -5.81 -9.49 -27.54
N VAL A 37 -6.09 -8.23 -27.87
CA VAL A 37 -6.40 -7.79 -29.25
C VAL A 37 -5.21 -8.03 -30.19
N LEU A 38 -3.99 -7.63 -29.79
CA LEU A 38 -2.78 -7.84 -30.59
C LEU A 38 -2.53 -9.32 -30.84
N ARG A 39 -2.68 -10.15 -29.82
CA ARG A 39 -2.46 -11.59 -29.93
C ARG A 39 -3.53 -12.28 -30.76
N SER A 40 -4.78 -11.84 -30.64
CA SER A 40 -5.90 -12.47 -31.34
C SER A 40 -6.00 -12.07 -32.82
N LEU A 41 -5.66 -10.82 -33.15
CA LEU A 41 -5.82 -10.29 -34.52
C LEU A 41 -4.52 -10.31 -35.34
N PHE A 42 -3.37 -10.18 -34.67
CA PHE A 42 -2.08 -10.02 -35.36
C PHE A 42 -1.09 -11.14 -35.03
N ASP A 43 -1.48 -12.11 -34.20
CA ASP A 43 -0.65 -13.22 -33.72
C ASP A 43 0.70 -12.75 -33.14
N THR A 44 0.73 -11.49 -32.68
CA THR A 44 1.90 -10.83 -32.08
C THR A 44 1.55 -10.35 -30.67
N GLY A 45 2.51 -10.41 -29.75
CA GLY A 45 2.37 -9.88 -28.39
C GLY A 45 3.41 -8.77 -28.14
N LEU A 46 3.14 -7.92 -27.16
CA LEU A 46 4.10 -6.96 -26.65
C LEU A 46 5.08 -7.70 -25.73
N PRO A 47 6.37 -7.88 -26.11
CA PRO A 47 7.33 -8.67 -25.31
C PRO A 47 7.48 -8.14 -23.87
N TRP A 48 7.37 -6.84 -23.69
CA TRP A 48 7.46 -6.16 -22.39
C TRP A 48 6.11 -6.08 -21.65
N GLY A 49 5.01 -6.38 -22.32
CA GLY A 49 3.65 -6.17 -21.79
C GLY A 49 3.35 -7.04 -20.58
N GLU A 50 3.81 -8.30 -20.58
CA GLU A 50 3.64 -9.20 -19.43
C GLU A 50 4.44 -8.72 -18.21
N THR A 51 5.67 -8.27 -18.44
CA THR A 51 6.55 -7.76 -17.38
C THR A 51 5.96 -6.50 -16.72
N VAL A 52 5.45 -5.57 -17.54
CA VAL A 52 4.77 -4.36 -17.05
C VAL A 52 3.48 -4.70 -16.32
N SER A 53 2.69 -5.65 -16.81
CA SER A 53 1.46 -6.08 -16.14
C SER A 53 1.75 -6.66 -14.76
N ARG A 54 2.75 -7.51 -14.61
CA ARG A 54 3.15 -8.08 -13.31
C ARG A 54 3.57 -7.00 -12.32
N ALA A 55 4.41 -6.06 -12.76
CA ALA A 55 4.81 -4.93 -11.92
C ALA A 55 3.61 -4.03 -11.58
N GLY A 56 2.72 -3.77 -12.54
CA GLY A 56 1.53 -2.96 -12.33
C GLY A 56 0.57 -3.58 -11.31
N VAL A 57 0.37 -4.90 -11.32
CA VAL A 57 -0.41 -5.60 -10.30
C VAL A 57 0.22 -5.43 -8.91
N LEU A 58 1.54 -5.52 -8.80
CA LEU A 58 2.26 -5.30 -7.55
C LEU A 58 2.04 -3.87 -7.03
N TRP A 59 2.16 -2.87 -7.89
CA TRP A 59 1.89 -1.47 -7.56
C TRP A 59 0.44 -1.26 -7.12
N LEU A 60 -0.51 -1.86 -7.85
CA LEU A 60 -1.93 -1.77 -7.53
C LEU A 60 -2.23 -2.40 -6.17
N ALA A 61 -1.63 -3.56 -5.87
CA ALA A 61 -1.78 -4.24 -4.59
C ALA A 61 -1.24 -3.36 -3.44
N MET A 62 -0.07 -2.74 -3.60
CA MET A 62 0.51 -1.86 -2.58
C MET A 62 -0.30 -0.59 -2.36
N LEU A 63 -0.74 0.07 -3.44
CA LEU A 63 -1.62 1.25 -3.34
C LEU A 63 -2.96 0.88 -2.70
N GLY A 64 -3.52 -0.28 -3.05
CA GLY A 64 -4.74 -0.80 -2.43
C GLY A 64 -4.58 -1.09 -0.94
N ALA A 65 -3.46 -1.69 -0.54
CA ALA A 65 -3.13 -1.94 0.87
C ALA A 65 -2.98 -0.62 1.66
N LEU A 66 -2.35 0.39 1.07
CA LEU A 66 -2.26 1.74 1.65
C LEU A 66 -3.64 2.39 1.81
N GLY A 67 -4.51 2.25 0.81
CA GLY A 67 -5.90 2.72 0.86
C GLY A 67 -6.72 2.00 1.94
N ALA A 68 -6.58 0.68 2.07
CA ALA A 68 -7.25 -0.12 3.10
C ALA A 68 -6.77 0.25 4.52
N ALA A 69 -5.46 0.41 4.70
CA ALA A 69 -4.87 0.81 5.99
C ALA A 69 -5.35 2.20 6.45
N ARG A 70 -5.71 3.08 5.52
CA ARG A 70 -6.29 4.40 5.79
C ARG A 70 -7.64 4.34 6.47
N GLN A 71 -8.47 3.38 6.08
CA GLN A 71 -9.85 3.28 6.59
C GLN A 71 -9.92 2.74 8.02
N GLN A 72 -8.80 2.29 8.58
CA GLN A 72 -8.64 1.78 9.96
C GLN A 72 -9.75 0.81 10.42
N ARG A 73 -10.59 0.34 9.51
CA ARG A 73 -11.66 -0.62 9.79
C ARG A 73 -11.08 -2.04 9.73
N HIS A 74 -10.27 -2.37 10.71
CA HIS A 74 -9.96 -3.78 10.97
C HIS A 74 -11.21 -4.42 11.57
N VAL A 75 -12.14 -4.79 10.70
CA VAL A 75 -13.43 -5.42 11.08
C VAL A 75 -13.21 -6.63 12.01
N ALA A 76 -12.08 -7.32 11.89
CA ALA A 76 -11.74 -8.45 12.74
C ALA A 76 -11.28 -8.03 14.15
N ILE A 77 -10.62 -6.87 14.30
CA ILE A 77 -10.15 -6.38 15.60
C ILE A 77 -11.26 -5.61 16.32
N ASP A 78 -12.18 -4.97 15.60
CA ASP A 78 -13.32 -4.24 16.19
C ASP A 78 -14.44 -5.16 16.71
N ALA A 79 -14.49 -6.40 16.29
CA ALA A 79 -15.48 -7.36 16.80
C ALA A 79 -15.13 -7.88 18.21
N LEU A 80 -13.84 -8.06 18.50
CA LEU A 80 -13.37 -8.61 19.78
C LEU A 80 -13.52 -7.64 20.97
N PRO A 81 -13.29 -6.31 20.83
CA PRO A 81 -13.48 -5.33 21.90
C PRO A 81 -14.92 -5.20 22.40
N ARG A 82 -15.93 -5.63 21.62
CA ARG A 82 -17.34 -5.62 22.06
C ARG A 82 -17.62 -6.56 23.23
N PHE A 83 -16.75 -7.54 23.46
CA PHE A 83 -16.89 -8.53 24.51
C PHE A 83 -15.91 -8.34 25.68
N LEU A 84 -14.99 -7.36 25.57
CA LEU A 84 -13.98 -7.10 26.60
C LEU A 84 -14.20 -5.74 27.30
N PRO A 85 -13.80 -5.62 28.57
CA PRO A 85 -13.73 -4.32 29.26
C PRO A 85 -12.80 -3.33 28.52
N PRO A 86 -13.01 -2.02 28.64
CA PRO A 86 -12.33 -1.00 27.86
C PRO A 86 -10.78 -1.00 27.98
N GLY A 87 -10.25 -1.46 29.11
CA GLY A 87 -8.80 -1.55 29.33
C GLY A 87 -8.09 -2.59 28.46
N PRO A 88 -8.43 -3.88 28.58
CA PRO A 88 -7.83 -4.94 27.76
C PRO A 88 -8.15 -4.81 26.27
N ALA A 89 -9.31 -4.27 25.90
CA ALA A 89 -9.65 -4.01 24.50
C ALA A 89 -8.66 -3.01 23.85
N ARG A 90 -8.32 -1.95 24.56
CA ARG A 90 -7.34 -0.95 24.13
C ARG A 90 -5.93 -1.54 24.01
N LEU A 91 -5.52 -2.34 24.98
CA LEU A 91 -4.21 -3.01 24.95
C LEU A 91 -4.09 -3.92 23.73
N LEU A 92 -5.13 -4.72 23.47
CA LEU A 92 -5.16 -5.62 22.31
C LEU A 92 -5.09 -4.85 20.99
N HIS A 93 -5.81 -3.71 20.88
CA HIS A 93 -5.74 -2.86 19.71
C HIS A 93 -4.30 -2.30 19.48
N VAL A 94 -3.68 -1.77 20.52
CA VAL A 94 -2.30 -1.26 20.43
C VAL A 94 -1.31 -2.36 20.06
N LEU A 95 -1.42 -3.54 20.68
CA LEU A 95 -0.57 -4.69 20.34
C LEU A 95 -0.75 -5.15 18.90
N GLY A 96 -1.99 -5.19 18.41
CA GLY A 96 -2.28 -5.52 17.01
C GLY A 96 -1.66 -4.52 16.03
N GLN A 97 -1.78 -3.23 16.29
CA GLN A 97 -1.17 -2.18 15.48
C GLN A 97 0.37 -2.24 15.49
N LEU A 98 0.96 -2.46 16.66
CA LEU A 98 2.42 -2.62 16.79
C LEU A 98 2.91 -3.90 16.10
N GLY A 99 2.19 -5.01 16.24
CA GLY A 99 2.50 -6.25 15.53
C GLY A 99 2.47 -6.07 14.02
N ALA A 100 1.44 -5.42 13.49
CA ALA A 100 1.35 -5.08 12.06
C ALA A 100 2.50 -4.14 11.63
N ALA A 101 2.85 -3.15 12.44
CA ALA A 101 3.96 -2.25 12.16
C ALA A 101 5.30 -2.98 12.09
N VAL A 102 5.56 -3.92 13.01
CA VAL A 102 6.79 -4.74 13.03
C VAL A 102 6.86 -5.61 11.78
N VAL A 103 5.79 -6.32 11.43
CA VAL A 103 5.75 -7.18 10.24
C VAL A 103 5.97 -6.36 8.96
N CYS A 104 5.28 -5.23 8.82
CA CYS A 104 5.47 -4.34 7.67
C CYS A 104 6.88 -3.74 7.63
N GLY A 105 7.44 -3.35 8.79
CA GLY A 105 8.82 -2.85 8.88
C GLY A 105 9.85 -3.90 8.46
N TRP A 106 9.67 -5.14 8.89
CA TRP A 106 10.51 -6.27 8.48
C TRP A 106 10.40 -6.52 6.97
N ALA A 107 9.17 -6.52 6.43
CA ALA A 107 8.95 -6.68 4.99
C ALA A 107 9.58 -5.54 4.17
N ALA A 108 9.53 -4.29 4.67
CA ALA A 108 10.20 -3.16 4.05
C ALA A 108 11.72 -3.34 4.02
N TRP A 109 12.30 -3.84 5.12
CA TRP A 109 13.74 -4.14 5.21
C TRP A 109 14.15 -5.21 4.21
N MET A 110 13.42 -6.33 4.14
CA MET A 110 13.69 -7.38 3.16
C MET A 110 13.51 -6.88 1.72
N GLY A 111 12.46 -6.07 1.47
CA GLY A 111 12.24 -5.44 0.17
C GLY A 111 13.36 -4.50 -0.23
N LEU A 112 13.95 -3.78 0.72
CA LEU A 112 15.12 -2.94 0.46
C LEU A 112 16.35 -3.78 0.07
N GLY A 113 16.59 -4.89 0.77
CA GLY A 113 17.65 -5.85 0.41
C GLY A 113 17.49 -6.35 -1.02
N LEU A 114 16.27 -6.78 -1.40
CA LEU A 114 15.98 -7.23 -2.76
C LEU A 114 16.28 -6.16 -3.82
N VAL A 115 15.92 -4.90 -3.55
CA VAL A 115 16.21 -3.78 -4.47
C VAL A 115 17.72 -3.52 -4.59
N LEU A 116 18.46 -3.62 -3.49
CA LEU A 116 19.91 -3.43 -3.49
C LEU A 116 20.65 -4.55 -4.26
N ASP A 117 20.21 -5.79 -4.10
CA ASP A 117 20.76 -6.94 -4.81
C ASP A 117 20.49 -6.83 -6.32
N GLU A 118 19.27 -6.48 -6.72
CA GLU A 118 18.90 -6.27 -8.11
C GLU A 118 19.64 -5.06 -8.73
N ARG A 119 19.93 -4.04 -7.92
CA ARG A 119 20.72 -2.88 -8.37
C ARG A 119 22.19 -3.23 -8.65
N ALA A 120 22.74 -4.25 -7.97
CA ALA A 120 24.11 -4.72 -8.22
C ALA A 120 24.25 -5.41 -9.58
N PHE A 121 23.19 -6.11 -10.03
CA PHE A 121 23.14 -6.83 -11.31
C PHE A 121 21.83 -6.54 -12.05
N PRO A 122 21.62 -5.32 -12.55
CA PRO A 122 20.34 -4.91 -13.09
C PRO A 122 19.99 -5.65 -14.37
N LEU A 123 18.84 -6.32 -14.36
CA LEU A 123 18.23 -6.87 -15.57
C LEU A 123 17.40 -5.76 -16.27
N PRO A 124 17.25 -5.80 -17.60
CA PRO A 124 16.38 -4.89 -18.31
C PRO A 124 14.91 -5.23 -18.01
N PHE A 125 14.16 -4.30 -17.41
CA PHE A 125 12.71 -4.43 -17.20
C PHE A 125 11.95 -4.10 -18.49
N VAL A 126 12.24 -2.94 -19.06
CA VAL A 126 11.85 -2.47 -20.39
C VAL A 126 13.03 -1.70 -20.97
N PRO A 127 13.11 -1.48 -22.30
CA PRO A 127 14.16 -0.68 -22.87
C PRO A 127 14.30 0.67 -22.15
N GLY A 128 15.47 0.90 -21.53
CA GLY A 128 15.80 2.12 -20.79
C GLY A 128 15.39 2.16 -19.32
N VAL A 129 14.71 1.14 -18.78
CA VAL A 129 14.34 1.07 -17.35
C VAL A 129 14.91 -0.21 -16.72
N PRO A 130 15.75 -0.11 -15.69
CA PRO A 130 16.25 -1.27 -14.98
C PRO A 130 15.18 -1.88 -14.04
N SER A 131 15.29 -3.19 -13.79
CA SER A 131 14.33 -3.99 -13.01
C SER A 131 14.16 -3.54 -11.55
N TRP A 132 15.18 -2.96 -10.94
CA TRP A 132 15.10 -2.47 -9.56
C TRP A 132 14.13 -1.29 -9.36
N VAL A 133 13.85 -0.52 -10.42
CA VAL A 133 12.96 0.67 -10.33
C VAL A 133 11.52 0.29 -9.96
N PRO A 134 10.83 -0.62 -10.66
CA PRO A 134 9.50 -1.03 -10.24
C PRO A 134 9.47 -1.76 -8.89
N MET A 135 10.58 -2.38 -8.47
CA MET A 135 10.64 -3.06 -7.17
C MET A 135 10.68 -2.10 -5.98
N LEU A 136 11.01 -0.82 -6.18
CA LEU A 136 11.00 0.20 -5.12
C LEU A 136 9.64 0.35 -4.42
N VAL A 137 8.56 -0.06 -5.08
CA VAL A 137 7.23 -0.02 -4.46
C VAL A 137 7.14 -0.91 -3.21
N LEU A 138 7.91 -1.99 -3.13
CA LEU A 138 7.91 -2.91 -1.99
C LEU A 138 8.43 -2.22 -0.71
N PRO A 139 9.70 -1.75 -0.64
CA PRO A 139 10.19 -1.11 0.56
C PRO A 139 9.46 0.20 0.86
N ALA A 140 9.07 0.98 -0.15
CA ALA A 140 8.33 2.22 0.04
C ALA A 140 6.90 1.97 0.58
N GLY A 141 6.17 1.03 -0.01
CA GLY A 141 4.80 0.70 0.39
C GLY A 141 4.74 0.08 1.78
N PHE A 142 5.56 -0.93 2.05
CA PHE A 142 5.62 -1.54 3.38
C PHE A 142 6.16 -0.59 4.45
N GLY A 143 7.14 0.27 4.12
CA GLY A 143 7.63 1.31 5.02
C GLY A 143 6.54 2.32 5.39
N LEU A 144 5.75 2.76 4.41
CA LEU A 144 4.63 3.66 4.66
C LEU A 144 3.51 3.00 5.47
N LEU A 145 3.22 1.71 5.23
CA LEU A 145 2.29 0.93 6.04
C LEU A 145 2.77 0.81 7.49
N ALA A 146 4.04 0.47 7.71
CA ALA A 146 4.63 0.40 9.03
C ALA A 146 4.51 1.73 9.78
N LEU A 147 4.77 2.84 9.09
CA LEU A 147 4.61 4.18 9.65
C LEU A 147 3.15 4.45 10.03
N ARG A 148 2.19 4.14 9.15
CA ARG A 148 0.75 4.34 9.43
C ARG A 148 0.29 3.53 10.64
N PHE A 149 0.67 2.25 10.75
CA PHE A 149 0.32 1.41 11.90
C PHE A 149 0.96 1.89 13.19
N THR A 150 2.21 2.35 13.13
CA THR A 150 2.90 2.95 14.29
C THR A 150 2.16 4.20 14.76
N VAL A 151 1.83 5.13 13.87
CA VAL A 151 1.08 6.34 14.20
C VAL A 151 -0.30 6.00 14.79
N ALA A 152 -1.00 5.02 14.22
CA ALA A 152 -2.30 4.56 14.73
C ALA A 152 -2.18 3.97 16.15
N ALA A 153 -1.13 3.20 16.45
CA ALA A 153 -0.87 2.67 17.80
C ALA A 153 -0.68 3.78 18.83
N PHE A 154 0.04 4.84 18.49
CA PHE A 154 0.25 5.99 19.37
C PHE A 154 -1.00 6.88 19.51
N ALA A 155 -1.76 7.08 18.44
CA ALA A 155 -3.02 7.83 18.47
C ALA A 155 -4.07 7.17 19.38
N ALA A 156 -4.12 5.84 19.41
CA ALA A 156 -5.01 5.08 20.29
C ALA A 156 -4.68 5.22 21.79
N ARG A 157 -3.49 5.72 22.13
CA ARG A 157 -3.09 5.97 23.53
C ARG A 157 -3.72 7.23 24.12
N LYS A 158 -4.21 8.18 23.32
CA LYS A 158 -4.81 9.41 23.81
C LYS A 158 -6.25 9.11 24.25
N PRO A 159 -6.67 9.42 25.52
CA PRO A 159 -8.06 9.30 25.95
C PRO A 159 -8.93 10.21 25.09
N PRO A 160 -10.19 9.86 24.83
CA PRO A 160 -11.12 10.83 24.27
C PRO A 160 -11.26 11.98 25.25
N GLU A 161 -10.81 13.18 24.86
CA GLU A 161 -11.10 14.42 25.59
C GLU A 161 -12.60 14.63 25.55
N GLY A 162 -13.27 14.42 26.71
CA GLY A 162 -14.66 14.80 26.90
C GLY A 162 -15.66 13.65 27.07
N ALA A 163 -15.34 12.63 27.84
CA ALA A 163 -16.40 11.81 28.46
C ALA A 163 -16.77 12.48 29.81
N PRO A 164 -18.05 12.87 30.01
CA PRO A 164 -18.58 13.37 31.30
C PRO A 164 -18.54 12.27 32.35
#